data_f1a2d88e90ff2016652d2cf2fc50bb1c
#
_entry.id   f1a2d88e90ff2016652d2cf2fc50bb1c
#
_cell.length_a   1.000
_cell.length_b   1.000
_cell.length_c   1.000
_cell.angle_alpha   90.00
_cell.angle_beta   90.00
_cell.angle_gamma   90.00
#
_symmetry.space_group_name_H-M   'P 1'
#
loop_
_entity.id
_entity.type
_entity.pdbx_description
1 polymer ?
#
loop_
_entity_poly.entity_id
_entity_poly.type
_entity_poly.pdbx_seq_one_letter_code
_entity_poly.pdbx_strand_id
1 'polypeptide(L)'
;MAYPQILHHGAAHGVTGSCHQLLLDNQHSLLIDCGLFQGAETSADGLGNAEQLQIGFDIRNIRALVATHVHVDHIGRLPQLLAAGFKGPILCSEPSARLLPLVLEDAFRLGVSRDAKLLERYLSL
;
A
#
# COMPACT_ATOMS: atom_id res chain seq x y z
N MET A 1 7.79 21.25 -15.67
CA MET A 1 8.30 20.25 -14.75
C MET A 1 8.93 19.09 -15.51
N ALA A 2 10.13 18.69 -15.15
CA ALA A 2 10.80 17.59 -15.85
C ALA A 2 10.32 16.21 -15.34
N TYR A 3 10.10 15.29 -16.25
CA TYR A 3 9.74 13.90 -15.93
C TYR A 3 10.86 12.97 -16.41
N PRO A 4 11.03 11.78 -15.80
CA PRO A 4 10.24 11.26 -14.69
C PRO A 4 10.58 11.91 -13.35
N GLN A 5 9.65 11.81 -12.40
CA GLN A 5 9.84 12.27 -11.02
C GLN A 5 9.43 11.17 -10.05
N ILE A 6 9.99 11.19 -8.83
CA ILE A 6 9.62 10.26 -7.78
C ILE A 6 9.13 11.07 -6.58
N LEU A 7 7.92 10.73 -6.11
CA LEU A 7 7.37 11.22 -4.86
C LEU A 7 7.47 10.13 -3.80
N HIS A 8 7.91 10.50 -2.62
CA HIS A 8 8.04 9.55 -1.51
C HIS A 8 6.89 9.76 -0.53
N HIS A 9 5.96 8.81 -0.49
CA HIS A 9 4.80 8.84 0.41
C HIS A 9 5.05 8.07 1.70
N GLY A 10 6.17 7.41 1.83
CA GLY A 10 6.63 6.69 3.01
C GLY A 10 8.06 6.26 2.84
N ALA A 11 8.70 5.85 3.93
CA ALA A 11 10.12 5.47 3.99
C ALA A 11 11.07 6.58 3.47
N ALA A 12 10.65 7.84 3.50
CA ALA A 12 11.48 8.96 3.05
C ALA A 12 12.61 9.28 4.05
N HIS A 13 12.31 9.12 5.34
CA HIS A 13 13.25 9.35 6.44
C HIS A 13 13.38 8.13 7.35
N GLY A 14 12.85 7.00 6.94
CA GLY A 14 12.86 5.74 7.67
C GLY A 14 12.88 4.57 6.70
N VAL A 15 12.56 3.38 7.20
CA VAL A 15 12.64 2.14 6.44
C VAL A 15 11.26 1.54 6.15
N THR A 16 10.33 1.62 7.12
CA THR A 16 9.00 1.01 6.99
C THR A 16 7.99 1.96 6.36
N GLY A 17 6.84 1.43 5.96
CA GLY A 17 5.83 2.21 5.27
C GLY A 17 6.22 2.57 3.85
N SER A 18 7.00 1.73 3.19
CA SER A 18 7.50 2.00 1.83
C SER A 18 6.36 2.29 0.88
N CYS A 19 6.41 3.44 0.23
CA CYS A 19 5.39 3.86 -0.72
C CYS A 19 5.97 4.99 -1.57
N HIS A 20 6.23 4.70 -2.84
CA HIS A 20 6.88 5.64 -3.76
C HIS A 20 6.07 5.73 -5.03
N GLN A 21 5.90 6.93 -5.55
CA GLN A 21 5.16 7.17 -6.78
C GLN A 21 6.13 7.66 -7.86
N LEU A 22 6.22 6.88 -8.94
CA LEU A 22 7.01 7.25 -10.11
C LEU A 22 6.08 7.93 -11.12
N LEU A 23 6.27 9.23 -11.31
CA LEU A 23 5.51 10.00 -12.29
C LEU A 23 6.20 9.93 -13.64
N LEU A 24 5.50 9.37 -14.62
CA LEU A 24 5.99 9.26 -15.99
C LEU A 24 5.66 10.52 -16.79
N ASP A 25 4.50 11.12 -16.51
CA ASP A 25 4.07 12.41 -17.04
C ASP A 25 3.00 12.98 -16.07
N ASN A 26 2.30 14.03 -16.49
CA ASN A 26 1.30 14.68 -15.62
C ASN A 26 0.00 13.90 -15.45
N GLN A 27 -0.17 12.78 -16.16
CA GLN A 27 -1.40 11.96 -16.13
C GLN A 27 -1.16 10.47 -15.85
N HIS A 28 0.10 10.02 -15.84
CA HIS A 28 0.44 8.60 -15.71
C HIS A 28 1.54 8.42 -14.67
N SER A 29 1.26 7.61 -13.68
CA SER A 29 2.24 7.24 -12.66
C SER A 29 2.07 5.79 -12.24
N LEU A 30 3.12 5.26 -11.61
CA LEU A 30 3.13 3.94 -10.99
C LEU A 30 3.35 4.11 -9.50
N LEU A 31 2.65 3.33 -8.69
CA LEU A 31 2.92 3.25 -7.26
C LEU A 31 3.81 2.04 -6.99
N ILE A 32 4.89 2.24 -6.28
CA ILE A 32 5.83 1.18 -5.92
C ILE A 32 5.69 0.96 -4.43
N ASP A 33 5.06 -0.16 -4.06
CA ASP A 33 4.69 -0.53 -2.70
C ASP A 33 3.68 0.41 -2.07
N CYS A 34 3.01 -0.06 -1.03
CA CYS A 34 2.09 0.70 -0.20
C CYS A 34 2.04 0.02 1.17
N GLY A 35 3.06 0.27 1.98
CA GLY A 35 3.35 -0.50 3.18
C GLY A 35 2.82 0.10 4.46
N LEU A 36 2.76 -0.73 5.51
CA LEU A 36 2.50 -0.29 6.87
C LEU A 36 3.78 0.21 7.51
N PHE A 37 3.65 1.25 8.33
CA PHE A 37 4.73 1.66 9.22
C PHE A 37 4.83 0.68 10.39
N GLN A 38 6.04 0.38 10.84
CA GLN A 38 6.30 -0.60 11.89
C GLN A 38 7.37 -0.12 12.87
N GLY A 39 7.44 -0.77 14.03
CA GLY A 39 8.47 -0.52 15.03
C GLY A 39 8.41 0.90 15.59
N ALA A 40 9.55 1.55 15.68
CA ALA A 40 9.67 2.92 16.21
C ALA A 40 8.93 3.97 15.34
N GLU A 41 8.54 3.61 14.13
CA GLU A 41 7.83 4.49 13.22
C GLU A 41 6.31 4.44 13.41
N THR A 42 5.82 3.63 14.36
CA THR A 42 4.39 3.45 14.63
C THR A 42 4.00 4.05 15.97
N SER A 43 2.68 4.05 16.27
CA SER A 43 2.17 4.36 17.60
C SER A 43 2.54 3.27 18.62
N ALA A 44 2.29 3.54 19.92
CA ALA A 44 2.67 2.64 21.02
C ALA A 44 2.04 1.24 20.91
N ASP A 45 0.90 1.09 20.25
CA ASP A 45 0.25 -0.21 20.02
C ASP A 45 0.83 -1.00 18.84
N GLY A 46 1.79 -0.43 18.12
CA GLY A 46 2.43 -1.08 16.99
C GLY A 46 1.61 -1.12 15.69
N LEU A 47 0.41 -0.55 15.69
CA LEU A 47 -0.49 -0.57 14.52
C LEU A 47 -0.41 0.70 13.66
N GLY A 48 0.35 1.70 14.10
CA GLY A 48 0.33 3.02 13.51
C GLY A 48 -0.89 3.81 13.98
N ASN A 49 -0.88 5.11 13.78
CA ASN A 49 -2.04 5.95 14.04
C ASN A 49 -2.93 6.05 12.79
N ALA A 50 -4.09 6.69 12.92
CA ALA A 50 -5.03 6.82 11.81
C ALA A 50 -4.42 7.56 10.61
N GLU A 51 -3.54 8.53 10.83
CA GLU A 51 -2.88 9.26 9.77
C GLU A 51 -1.91 8.38 8.98
N GLN A 52 -1.17 7.50 9.68
CA GLN A 52 -0.22 6.58 9.04
C GLN A 52 -0.93 5.51 8.22
N LEU A 53 -2.15 5.14 8.59
CA LEU A 53 -2.93 4.15 7.84
C LEU A 53 -3.59 4.75 6.60
N GLN A 54 -3.89 6.04 6.61
CA GLN A 54 -4.61 6.68 5.51
C GLN A 54 -3.76 6.83 4.25
N ILE A 55 -4.46 6.80 3.11
CA ILE A 55 -3.87 7.18 1.83
C ILE A 55 -4.08 8.68 1.67
N GLY A 56 -3.08 9.46 2.05
CA GLY A 56 -3.15 10.92 2.11
C GLY A 56 -2.72 11.64 0.82
N PHE A 57 -2.61 10.93 -0.29
CA PHE A 57 -2.17 11.49 -1.55
C PHE A 57 -3.19 11.18 -2.65
N ASP A 58 -3.13 11.95 -3.75
CA ASP A 58 -4.02 11.77 -4.90
C ASP A 58 -3.64 10.52 -5.68
N ILE A 59 -4.60 9.62 -5.88
CA ILE A 59 -4.39 8.36 -6.59
C ILE A 59 -4.93 8.36 -8.03
N ARG A 60 -5.53 9.45 -8.48
CA ARG A 60 -6.24 9.50 -9.78
C ARG A 60 -5.35 9.14 -10.97
N ASN A 61 -4.09 9.51 -10.92
CA ASN A 61 -3.14 9.28 -12.00
C ASN A 61 -2.28 8.03 -11.80
N ILE A 62 -2.54 7.24 -10.76
CA ILE A 62 -1.81 5.99 -10.51
C ILE A 62 -2.46 4.89 -11.36
N ARG A 63 -1.72 4.40 -12.34
CA ARG A 63 -2.22 3.42 -13.32
C ARG A 63 -1.99 1.98 -12.91
N ALA A 64 -0.97 1.73 -12.09
CA ALA A 64 -0.64 0.39 -11.62
C ALA A 64 0.15 0.48 -10.31
N LEU A 65 0.13 -0.59 -9.54
CA LEU A 65 0.99 -0.76 -8.36
C LEU A 65 1.97 -1.89 -8.64
N VAL A 66 3.24 -1.66 -8.33
CA VAL A 66 4.26 -2.69 -8.36
C VAL A 66 4.56 -3.08 -6.92
N ALA A 67 4.30 -4.32 -6.56
CA ALA A 67 4.66 -4.88 -5.25
C ALA A 67 6.04 -5.52 -5.37
N THR A 68 7.03 -4.95 -4.70
CA THR A 68 8.40 -5.46 -4.77
C THR A 68 8.52 -6.81 -4.06
N HIS A 69 7.83 -6.96 -2.94
CA HIS A 69 7.69 -8.22 -2.21
C HIS A 69 6.52 -8.09 -1.23
N VAL A 70 6.15 -9.17 -0.55
CA VAL A 70 4.89 -9.24 0.21
C VAL A 70 5.07 -9.00 1.72
N HIS A 71 6.16 -8.41 2.17
CA HIS A 71 6.26 -7.99 3.55
C HIS A 71 5.30 -6.84 3.86
N VAL A 72 4.77 -6.82 5.08
CA VAL A 72 3.71 -5.88 5.47
C VAL A 72 4.15 -4.42 5.39
N ASP A 73 5.43 -4.14 5.58
CA ASP A 73 5.99 -2.79 5.43
C ASP A 73 6.08 -2.34 3.96
N HIS A 74 5.73 -3.21 3.02
CA HIS A 74 5.70 -2.91 1.58
C HIS A 74 4.31 -3.04 0.96
N ILE A 75 3.39 -3.83 1.55
CA ILE A 75 2.06 -4.02 0.97
C ILE A 75 0.92 -3.85 1.99
N GLY A 76 1.23 -3.56 3.23
CA GLY A 76 0.26 -3.62 4.33
C GLY A 76 -0.86 -2.58 4.28
N ARG A 77 -0.73 -1.50 3.49
CA ARG A 77 -1.79 -0.51 3.29
C ARG A 77 -2.55 -0.72 1.98
N LEU A 78 -2.39 -1.86 1.30
CA LEU A 78 -3.19 -2.17 0.12
C LEU A 78 -4.69 -2.15 0.40
N PRO A 79 -5.19 -2.66 1.55
CA PRO A 79 -6.62 -2.52 1.86
C PRO A 79 -7.09 -1.07 1.87
N GLN A 80 -6.32 -0.16 2.45
CA GLN A 80 -6.65 1.26 2.46
C GLN A 80 -6.60 1.88 1.06
N LEU A 81 -5.64 1.47 0.23
CA LEU A 81 -5.53 1.91 -1.14
C LEU A 81 -6.73 1.49 -1.98
N LEU A 82 -7.18 0.24 -1.83
CA LEU A 82 -8.37 -0.27 -2.50
C LEU A 82 -9.62 0.46 -2.02
N ALA A 83 -9.72 0.72 -0.72
CA ALA A 83 -10.83 1.49 -0.15
C ALA A 83 -10.84 2.94 -0.64
N ALA A 84 -9.69 3.50 -0.96
CA ALA A 84 -9.58 4.84 -1.54
C ALA A 84 -10.01 4.91 -3.01
N GLY A 85 -10.26 3.76 -3.65
CA GLY A 85 -10.77 3.69 -5.01
C GLY A 85 -9.77 3.24 -6.06
N PHE A 86 -8.60 2.77 -5.67
CA PHE A 86 -7.62 2.26 -6.63
C PHE A 86 -8.17 1.01 -7.33
N LYS A 87 -8.12 1.01 -8.66
CA LYS A 87 -8.67 -0.08 -9.50
C LYS A 87 -7.67 -0.59 -10.54
N GLY A 88 -6.44 -0.12 -10.51
CA GLY A 88 -5.42 -0.56 -11.44
C GLY A 88 -4.88 -1.95 -11.11
N PRO A 89 -4.09 -2.55 -12.00
CA PRO A 89 -3.46 -3.84 -11.74
C PRO A 89 -2.38 -3.75 -10.67
N ILE A 90 -2.17 -4.85 -9.98
CA ILE A 90 -1.07 -5.05 -9.04
C ILE A 90 -0.09 -6.00 -9.69
N LEU A 91 1.11 -5.52 -9.97
CA LEU A 91 2.16 -6.27 -10.64
C LEU A 91 3.16 -6.78 -9.61
N CYS A 92 3.44 -8.08 -9.65
CA CYS A 92 4.38 -8.71 -8.72
C CYS A 92 4.91 -10.02 -9.32
N SER A 93 5.88 -10.64 -8.63
CA SER A 93 6.35 -11.97 -9.03
C SER A 93 5.27 -13.02 -8.78
N GLU A 94 5.36 -14.17 -9.46
CA GLU A 94 4.41 -15.26 -9.27
C GLU A 94 4.36 -15.76 -7.81
N PRO A 95 5.50 -16.03 -7.14
CA PRO A 95 5.44 -16.39 -5.72
C PRO A 95 4.76 -15.34 -4.84
N SER A 96 5.02 -14.06 -5.09
CA SER A 96 4.35 -12.96 -4.37
C SER A 96 2.85 -12.97 -4.61
N ALA A 97 2.41 -13.22 -5.85
CA ALA A 97 0.99 -13.28 -6.18
C ALA A 97 0.26 -14.38 -5.41
N ARG A 98 0.93 -15.51 -5.17
CA ARG A 98 0.36 -16.63 -4.40
C ARG A 98 0.26 -16.33 -2.91
N LEU A 99 1.21 -15.56 -2.37
CA LEU A 99 1.25 -15.21 -0.95
C LEU A 99 0.42 -13.97 -0.62
N LEU A 100 0.16 -13.12 -1.60
CA LEU A 100 -0.48 -11.82 -1.40
C LEU A 100 -1.84 -11.91 -0.70
N PRO A 101 -2.76 -12.81 -1.07
CA PRO A 101 -4.05 -12.88 -0.37
C PRO A 101 -3.90 -13.16 1.13
N LEU A 102 -2.97 -14.02 1.52
CA LEU A 102 -2.73 -14.36 2.93
C LEU A 102 -2.17 -13.15 3.70
N VAL A 103 -1.21 -12.46 3.11
CA VAL A 103 -0.59 -11.29 3.73
C VAL A 103 -1.58 -10.13 3.80
N LEU A 104 -2.41 -9.94 2.76
CA LEU A 104 -3.46 -8.92 2.77
C LEU A 104 -4.52 -9.19 3.82
N GLU A 105 -4.88 -10.47 4.03
CA GLU A 105 -5.79 -10.85 5.10
C GLU A 105 -5.25 -10.41 6.46
N ASP A 106 -4.00 -10.69 6.71
CA ASP A 106 -3.34 -10.33 7.96
C ASP A 106 -3.26 -8.80 8.13
N ALA A 107 -2.87 -8.11 7.07
CA ALA A 107 -2.80 -6.65 7.07
C ALA A 107 -4.17 -6.00 7.28
N PHE A 108 -5.21 -6.56 6.69
CA PHE A 108 -6.58 -6.08 6.86
C PHE A 108 -7.01 -6.19 8.32
N ARG A 109 -6.74 -7.33 8.96
CA ARG A 109 -7.07 -7.54 10.37
C ARG A 109 -6.32 -6.59 11.30
N LEU A 110 -5.09 -6.24 10.95
CA LEU A 110 -4.29 -5.30 11.73
C LEU A 110 -4.73 -3.85 11.55
N GLY A 111 -5.07 -3.45 10.33
CA GLY A 111 -5.25 -2.05 9.97
C GLY A 111 -6.68 -1.60 9.75
N VAL A 112 -7.62 -2.50 9.48
CA VAL A 112 -8.99 -2.14 9.09
C VAL A 112 -10.03 -2.77 10.02
N SER A 113 -10.13 -4.10 10.00
CA SER A 113 -11.18 -4.81 10.75
C SER A 113 -10.82 -6.28 10.95
N ARG A 114 -11.34 -6.86 12.03
CA ARG A 114 -11.29 -8.32 12.27
C ARG A 114 -12.56 -9.03 11.80
N ASP A 115 -13.48 -8.29 11.18
CA ASP A 115 -14.72 -8.85 10.66
C ASP A 115 -14.45 -9.71 9.43
N ALA A 116 -14.73 -11.01 9.53
CA ALA A 116 -14.46 -11.98 8.47
C ALA A 116 -15.27 -11.69 7.20
N LYS A 117 -16.48 -11.14 7.34
CA LYS A 117 -17.31 -10.80 6.17
C LYS A 117 -16.75 -9.62 5.39
N LEU A 118 -16.27 -8.60 6.07
CA LEU A 118 -15.61 -7.48 5.43
C LEU A 118 -14.33 -7.92 4.74
N LEU A 119 -13.58 -8.82 5.37
CA LEU A 119 -12.36 -9.37 4.78
C LEU A 119 -12.64 -10.12 3.48
N GLU A 120 -13.64 -11.02 3.48
CA GLU A 120 -14.04 -11.73 2.27
C GLU A 120 -14.41 -10.78 1.14
N ARG A 121 -15.14 -9.72 1.48
CA ARG A 121 -15.54 -8.70 0.53
C ARG A 121 -14.34 -7.99 -0.09
N TYR A 122 -13.32 -7.69 0.71
CA TYR A 122 -12.08 -7.09 0.24
C TYR A 122 -11.29 -8.01 -0.67
N LEU A 123 -11.14 -9.27 -0.28
CA LEU A 123 -10.37 -10.24 -1.06
C LEU A 123 -11.03 -10.58 -2.39
N SER A 124 -12.33 -10.29 -2.56
CA SER A 124 -13.04 -10.49 -3.82
C SER A 124 -12.87 -9.34 -4.83
N LEU A 125 -12.32 -8.23 -4.39
CA LEU A 125 -12.08 -7.09 -5.27
C LEU A 125 -10.85 -7.32 -6.15
#